data_a73ba42f8b28d7e6e6991e811c060aae
#
_entry.id   a73ba42f8b28d7e6e6991e811c060aae
#
_cell.length_a   1.000
_cell.length_b   1.000
_cell.length_c   1.000
_cell.angle_alpha   90.00
_cell.angle_beta   90.00
_cell.angle_gamma   90.00
#
_symmetry.space_group_name_H-M   'P 1'
#
loop_
_entity.id
_entity.type
_entity.pdbx_description
1 polymer ?
#
loop_
_entity_poly.entity_id
_entity_poly.type
_entity_poly.pdbx_seq_one_letter_code
_entity_poly.pdbx_strand_id
1 'polypeptide(L)'
;MTTIKQAKEPEKLSVHKFDIGSLKKNGLLENEVKLYVNAFPIQFNKDLSIHEYPFTIKPEINEEYLISKIFKSLSHQIYETYGTFYRSGKSFNSVKEVSEPKEFKTSIADKGKIEYTLEIDKKAKTTTIKKGQKNNFSQIQEQILFLIIREILTTNPNVKVDKDNFYLENKYETIKGLKQTYNIHDGYKISLKQTEEGLCLIIGIKNRVKGDLNVYDALMNKKFNFGETEEERIDNLIGKRFVPENGTKSKIIHDIDKDRTPMNTTINHGNETYTNYVEFYEKVFDIKIKNKNQPMIQVEYKQSEGETKYGWYVPELCKLIGVNQNDTENSKFMKELAQFTRLEPDKVVKQIDKCIDLFRDETERKPKEEEKKEDKEENKIELKNEIKKIAIYNTSNKKRQFYGIDIIKIKDLTLCHIVQPKFNFGNKKKVSLNKDTEVARLKMNSTNWICLYHKSLEKCTYDLLSDIEFCQKKLGINLKSDDSNWIRMNSDNVKDWEDSVEQKMEEIDLEFVIFFISKENNHLYKELKKFSLCEKGYVSQVINFDKYKDLKKNKKQASYISNILTQINCKLGGANYILNLDNDIKQRDIMFIGIDFGLNASHTWKRREKGVISLIATRDKTFS
;
A
#
# COMPACT_ATOMS: atom_id res chain seq x y z
N MET A 1 13.98 -53.03 -3.58
CA MET A 1 13.69 -52.33 -4.85
C MET A 1 12.19 -52.15 -4.95
N THR A 2 11.67 -51.05 -4.56
CA THR A 2 10.24 -50.73 -4.57
C THR A 2 9.95 -49.91 -5.82
N THR A 3 9.20 -50.49 -6.72
CA THR A 3 8.85 -49.90 -8.03
C THR A 3 7.98 -48.67 -7.83
N ILE A 4 8.49 -47.51 -8.21
CA ILE A 4 7.73 -46.26 -8.25
C ILE A 4 6.74 -46.38 -9.42
N LYS A 5 5.45 -46.49 -9.10
CA LYS A 5 4.38 -46.36 -10.10
C LYS A 5 4.43 -44.96 -10.70
N GLN A 6 4.61 -44.88 -12.02
CA GLN A 6 4.48 -43.66 -12.79
C GLN A 6 3.11 -43.02 -12.52
N ALA A 7 3.13 -41.79 -12.05
CA ALA A 7 1.93 -40.98 -11.92
C ALA A 7 1.36 -40.75 -13.33
N LYS A 8 0.08 -41.02 -13.52
CA LYS A 8 -0.66 -40.64 -14.72
C LYS A 8 -0.54 -39.15 -14.92
N GLU A 9 -0.25 -38.71 -16.16
CA GLU A 9 -0.36 -37.31 -16.54
C GLU A 9 -1.71 -36.73 -16.08
N PRO A 10 -1.72 -35.55 -15.48
CA PRO A 10 -2.98 -34.93 -15.09
C PRO A 10 -3.81 -34.66 -16.35
N GLU A 11 -5.03 -35.16 -16.36
CA GLU A 11 -6.02 -34.77 -17.38
C GLU A 11 -6.01 -33.26 -17.52
N LYS A 12 -5.90 -32.77 -18.76
CA LYS A 12 -6.02 -31.34 -19.07
C LYS A 12 -7.38 -30.86 -18.53
N LEU A 13 -7.36 -30.24 -17.37
CA LEU A 13 -8.50 -29.51 -16.86
C LEU A 13 -8.93 -28.50 -17.93
N SER A 14 -10.09 -28.76 -18.54
CA SER A 14 -10.71 -27.77 -19.41
C SER A 14 -11.03 -26.55 -18.57
N VAL A 15 -10.22 -25.51 -18.72
CA VAL A 15 -10.51 -24.20 -18.12
C VAL A 15 -11.75 -23.67 -18.85
N HIS A 16 -12.93 -23.95 -18.33
CA HIS A 16 -14.13 -23.26 -18.77
C HIS A 16 -13.89 -21.77 -18.53
N LYS A 17 -13.78 -21.01 -19.62
CA LYS A 17 -13.78 -19.56 -19.55
C LYS A 17 -15.10 -19.13 -18.89
N PHE A 18 -15.04 -18.78 -17.63
CA PHE A 18 -16.17 -18.24 -16.90
C PHE A 18 -16.50 -16.87 -17.48
N ASP A 19 -17.64 -16.74 -18.11
CA ASP A 19 -18.13 -15.44 -18.57
C ASP A 19 -18.68 -14.66 -17.38
N ILE A 20 -17.85 -13.79 -16.81
CA ILE A 20 -18.26 -12.85 -15.75
C ILE A 20 -19.41 -11.96 -16.21
N GLY A 21 -19.53 -11.69 -17.52
CA GLY A 21 -20.62 -10.94 -18.12
C GLY A 21 -22.00 -11.61 -17.99
N SER A 22 -22.04 -12.93 -17.82
CA SER A 22 -23.27 -13.70 -17.62
C SER A 22 -23.84 -13.64 -16.19
N LEU A 23 -23.07 -13.14 -15.22
CA LEU A 23 -23.58 -12.91 -13.86
C LEU A 23 -24.59 -11.76 -13.88
N LYS A 24 -25.73 -11.96 -13.24
CA LYS A 24 -26.66 -10.86 -12.98
C LYS A 24 -25.94 -9.80 -12.16
N LYS A 25 -25.72 -8.64 -12.76
CA LYS A 25 -25.01 -7.51 -12.13
C LYS A 25 -25.85 -6.74 -11.14
N ASN A 26 -27.17 -6.91 -11.22
CA ASN A 26 -28.11 -6.29 -10.30
C ASN A 26 -28.33 -7.22 -9.11
N GLY A 27 -28.00 -6.74 -7.92
CA GLY A 27 -28.29 -7.50 -6.69
C GLY A 27 -29.80 -7.76 -6.55
N LEU A 28 -30.14 -8.89 -5.95
CA LEU A 28 -31.53 -9.37 -5.81
C LEU A 28 -32.32 -8.72 -4.66
N LEU A 29 -31.85 -7.62 -4.10
CA LEU A 29 -32.44 -7.12 -2.87
C LEU A 29 -33.30 -5.89 -3.11
N GLU A 30 -34.41 -5.79 -2.39
CA GLU A 30 -35.49 -4.81 -2.52
C GLU A 30 -35.09 -3.34 -2.28
N ASN A 31 -33.90 -3.10 -1.70
CA ASN A 31 -33.40 -1.74 -1.45
C ASN A 31 -32.08 -1.53 -2.20
N GLU A 32 -32.15 -0.91 -3.36
CA GLU A 32 -30.97 -0.50 -4.11
C GLU A 32 -30.33 0.73 -3.51
N VAL A 33 -29.02 0.64 -3.22
CA VAL A 33 -28.23 1.80 -2.81
C VAL A 33 -27.32 2.19 -3.97
N LYS A 34 -27.46 3.42 -4.44
CA LYS A 34 -26.58 3.97 -5.46
C LYS A 34 -25.22 4.29 -4.84
N LEU A 35 -24.16 3.72 -5.40
CA LEU A 35 -22.79 4.01 -4.98
C LEU A 35 -22.01 4.63 -6.13
N TYR A 36 -21.15 5.57 -5.76
CA TYR A 36 -20.19 6.16 -6.68
C TYR A 36 -18.89 5.36 -6.67
N VAL A 37 -18.30 5.18 -7.83
CA VAL A 37 -16.97 4.59 -7.98
C VAL A 37 -15.99 5.61 -8.53
N ASN A 38 -14.73 5.48 -8.14
CA ASN A 38 -13.64 6.35 -8.60
C ASN A 38 -13.06 5.91 -9.95
N ALA A 39 -13.91 5.48 -10.87
CA ALA A 39 -13.55 5.08 -12.23
C ALA A 39 -14.05 6.15 -13.20
N PHE A 40 -13.12 6.87 -13.82
CA PHE A 40 -13.43 7.98 -14.73
C PHE A 40 -13.14 7.54 -16.16
N PRO A 41 -14.17 7.35 -17.00
CA PRO A 41 -13.99 6.97 -18.39
C PRO A 41 -13.13 7.98 -19.15
N ILE A 42 -12.22 7.46 -19.96
CA ILE A 42 -11.38 8.24 -20.86
C ILE A 42 -12.04 8.24 -22.23
N GLN A 43 -12.27 9.43 -22.75
CA GLN A 43 -12.86 9.61 -24.07
C GLN A 43 -11.82 10.20 -25.04
N PHE A 44 -11.76 9.64 -26.23
CA PHE A 44 -10.92 10.13 -27.31
C PHE A 44 -11.79 10.95 -28.28
N ASN A 45 -11.52 12.25 -28.40
CA ASN A 45 -12.22 13.15 -29.30
C ASN A 45 -11.57 13.28 -30.68
N LYS A 46 -10.37 12.72 -30.82
CA LYS A 46 -9.63 12.54 -32.08
C LYS A 46 -8.84 11.24 -32.07
N ASP A 47 -8.42 10.79 -33.24
CA ASP A 47 -7.54 9.63 -33.36
C ASP A 47 -6.18 9.93 -32.73
N LEU A 48 -5.62 8.97 -32.00
CA LEU A 48 -4.29 9.02 -31.45
C LEU A 48 -3.44 7.90 -32.06
N SER A 49 -2.47 8.29 -32.90
CA SER A 49 -1.56 7.35 -33.52
C SER A 49 -0.34 7.10 -32.64
N ILE A 50 0.08 5.83 -32.57
CA ILE A 50 1.26 5.36 -31.89
C ILE A 50 2.14 4.67 -32.93
N HIS A 51 3.35 5.18 -33.09
CA HIS A 51 4.31 4.75 -34.09
C HIS A 51 5.38 3.88 -33.45
N GLU A 52 5.60 2.71 -34.00
CA GLU A 52 6.60 1.75 -33.56
C GLU A 52 7.86 1.87 -34.43
N TYR A 53 9.01 1.94 -33.76
CA TYR A 53 10.33 2.05 -34.38
C TYR A 53 11.23 0.93 -33.83
N PRO A 54 11.92 0.18 -34.68
CA PRO A 54 13.03 -0.65 -34.25
C PRO A 54 14.19 0.24 -33.76
N PHE A 55 15.00 -0.27 -32.87
CA PHE A 55 16.23 0.41 -32.47
C PHE A 55 17.38 -0.56 -32.30
N THR A 56 18.59 -0.04 -32.47
CA THR A 56 19.85 -0.73 -32.19
C THR A 56 20.74 0.12 -31.32
N ILE A 57 21.64 -0.52 -30.57
CA ILE A 57 22.59 0.15 -29.70
C ILE A 57 24.01 -0.32 -30.11
N LYS A 58 24.92 0.61 -30.29
CA LYS A 58 26.33 0.35 -30.61
C LYS A 58 27.21 0.90 -29.48
N PRO A 59 28.19 0.13 -28.96
CA PRO A 59 28.38 -1.30 -29.19
C PRO A 59 27.20 -2.15 -28.79
N GLU A 60 27.04 -3.32 -29.41
CA GLU A 60 25.90 -4.21 -29.13
C GLU A 60 25.90 -4.66 -27.67
N ILE A 61 24.71 -4.58 -27.04
CA ILE A 61 24.46 -4.96 -25.65
C ILE A 61 23.16 -5.75 -25.55
N ASN A 62 23.16 -6.77 -24.69
CA ASN A 62 21.98 -7.59 -24.40
C ASN A 62 21.47 -7.38 -22.96
N GLU A 63 22.19 -6.62 -22.16
CA GLU A 63 21.86 -6.36 -20.76
C GLU A 63 20.72 -5.34 -20.64
N GLU A 64 19.56 -5.81 -20.23
CA GLU A 64 18.33 -5.01 -20.09
C GLU A 64 18.52 -3.77 -19.16
N TYR A 65 19.34 -3.93 -18.12
CA TYR A 65 19.69 -2.83 -17.23
C TYR A 65 20.43 -1.70 -17.95
N LEU A 66 21.43 -2.06 -18.76
CA LEU A 66 22.27 -1.09 -19.48
C LEU A 66 21.46 -0.39 -20.57
N ILE A 67 20.62 -1.13 -21.29
CA ILE A 67 19.66 -0.56 -22.25
C ILE A 67 18.75 0.47 -21.55
N SER A 68 18.21 0.12 -20.41
CA SER A 68 17.35 1.03 -19.63
C SER A 68 18.09 2.28 -19.15
N LYS A 69 19.38 2.15 -18.82
CA LYS A 69 20.23 3.27 -18.40
C LYS A 69 20.53 4.23 -19.55
N ILE A 70 20.78 3.68 -20.77
CA ILE A 70 20.98 4.46 -22.00
C ILE A 70 19.72 5.25 -22.34
N PHE A 71 18.55 4.61 -22.39
CA PHE A 71 17.27 5.30 -22.64
C PHE A 71 16.97 6.38 -21.59
N LYS A 72 17.34 6.13 -20.34
CA LYS A 72 17.17 7.10 -19.26
C LYS A 72 18.07 8.31 -19.43
N SER A 73 19.34 8.13 -19.79
CA SER A 73 20.29 9.22 -20.02
C SER A 73 19.91 10.07 -21.24
N LEU A 74 19.35 9.44 -22.27
CA LEU A 74 18.89 10.08 -23.50
C LEU A 74 17.43 10.55 -23.44
N SER A 75 16.73 10.34 -22.33
CA SER A 75 15.27 10.54 -22.24
C SER A 75 14.81 11.94 -22.67
N HIS A 76 15.56 12.98 -22.36
CA HIS A 76 15.24 14.35 -22.74
C HIS A 76 15.35 14.55 -24.26
N GLN A 77 16.45 14.13 -24.88
CA GLN A 77 16.68 14.27 -26.32
C GLN A 77 15.67 13.45 -27.12
N ILE A 78 15.38 12.22 -26.66
CA ILE A 78 14.35 11.37 -27.28
C ILE A 78 12.98 12.03 -27.17
N TYR A 79 12.65 12.58 -26.01
CA TYR A 79 11.38 13.24 -25.78
C TYR A 79 11.20 14.49 -26.68
N GLU A 80 12.20 15.31 -26.83
CA GLU A 80 12.15 16.48 -27.72
C GLU A 80 11.87 16.09 -29.17
N THR A 81 12.44 14.95 -29.62
CA THR A 81 12.29 14.46 -30.98
C THR A 81 10.96 13.73 -31.19
N TYR A 82 10.65 12.79 -30.32
CA TYR A 82 9.56 11.82 -30.47
C TYR A 82 8.32 12.10 -29.59
N GLY A 83 8.41 13.01 -28.61
CA GLY A 83 7.35 13.22 -27.61
C GLY A 83 7.30 12.09 -26.60
N THR A 84 6.11 11.83 -26.03
CA THR A 84 5.89 10.73 -25.07
C THR A 84 6.20 9.38 -25.72
N PHE A 85 7.04 8.59 -25.07
CA PHE A 85 7.52 7.33 -25.62
C PHE A 85 7.55 6.19 -24.59
N TYR A 86 7.48 4.98 -25.10
CA TYR A 86 7.57 3.74 -24.32
C TYR A 86 8.43 2.70 -25.05
N ARG A 87 9.41 2.13 -24.34
CA ARG A 87 10.22 1.03 -24.87
C ARG A 87 9.59 -0.32 -24.45
N SER A 88 9.41 -1.20 -25.43
CA SER A 88 8.92 -2.57 -25.23
C SER A 88 9.85 -3.55 -25.95
N GLY A 89 10.66 -4.27 -25.22
CA GLY A 89 11.66 -5.19 -25.80
C GLY A 89 12.65 -4.45 -26.72
N LYS A 90 12.70 -4.88 -27.98
CA LYS A 90 13.52 -4.26 -29.03
C LYS A 90 12.81 -3.19 -29.85
N SER A 91 11.58 -2.80 -29.42
CA SER A 91 10.79 -1.75 -30.08
C SER A 91 10.72 -0.50 -29.22
N PHE A 92 10.68 0.62 -29.90
CA PHE A 92 10.45 1.94 -29.33
C PHE A 92 9.14 2.49 -29.88
N ASN A 93 8.22 2.91 -29.02
CA ASN A 93 6.89 3.37 -29.40
C ASN A 93 6.71 4.83 -29.00
N SER A 94 6.17 5.66 -29.90
CA SER A 94 6.02 7.10 -29.72
C SER A 94 4.71 7.61 -30.31
N VAL A 95 4.21 8.72 -29.77
CA VAL A 95 3.01 9.41 -30.26
C VAL A 95 3.30 10.42 -31.38
N LYS A 96 4.53 10.75 -31.63
CA LYS A 96 4.93 11.66 -32.70
C LYS A 96 5.61 10.88 -33.82
N GLU A 97 5.17 11.11 -35.04
CA GLU A 97 5.78 10.51 -36.20
C GLU A 97 7.08 11.23 -36.57
N VAL A 98 8.14 10.44 -36.76
CA VAL A 98 9.45 10.90 -37.25
C VAL A 98 9.82 10.08 -38.48
N SER A 99 10.00 10.77 -39.61
CA SER A 99 10.18 10.12 -40.90
C SER A 99 11.60 9.56 -41.10
N GLU A 100 12.58 10.27 -40.54
CA GLU A 100 13.98 9.94 -40.70
C GLU A 100 14.53 9.20 -39.47
N PRO A 101 15.47 8.25 -39.70
CA PRO A 101 16.21 7.63 -38.59
C PRO A 101 16.92 8.68 -37.74
N LYS A 102 17.07 8.42 -36.45
CA LYS A 102 17.74 9.33 -35.52
C LYS A 102 18.78 8.58 -34.71
N GLU A 103 19.90 9.25 -34.51
CA GLU A 103 20.97 8.77 -33.65
C GLU A 103 21.12 9.65 -32.43
N PHE A 104 21.30 9.01 -31.27
CA PHE A 104 21.53 9.66 -29.99
C PHE A 104 22.77 9.06 -29.35
N LYS A 105 23.66 9.91 -28.82
CA LYS A 105 24.91 9.47 -28.20
C LYS A 105 24.92 9.79 -26.72
N THR A 106 25.38 8.84 -25.91
CA THR A 106 25.57 9.01 -24.49
C THR A 106 26.77 8.24 -23.98
N SER A 107 27.42 8.77 -22.97
CA SER A 107 28.53 8.07 -22.29
C SER A 107 28.02 7.56 -20.93
N ILE A 108 28.24 6.30 -20.65
CA ILE A 108 27.89 5.68 -19.38
C ILE A 108 29.17 5.20 -18.69
N ALA A 109 29.37 5.71 -17.45
CA ALA A 109 30.44 5.24 -16.58
C ALA A 109 29.95 4.00 -15.83
N ASP A 110 30.39 2.81 -16.31
CA ASP A 110 30.06 1.55 -15.59
C ASP A 110 31.33 0.73 -15.48
N LYS A 111 32.12 0.27 -16.03
CA LYS A 111 33.45 -0.37 -15.93
C LYS A 111 34.51 0.39 -16.75
N GLY A 112 34.32 1.72 -16.85
CA GLY A 112 35.03 2.63 -17.75
C GLY A 112 34.02 3.58 -18.41
N LYS A 113 34.47 4.66 -18.99
CA LYS A 113 33.62 5.58 -19.76
C LYS A 113 33.40 5.00 -21.16
N ILE A 114 32.29 4.29 -21.37
CA ILE A 114 31.93 3.72 -22.68
C ILE A 114 30.89 4.64 -23.32
N GLU A 115 31.15 5.01 -24.58
CA GLU A 115 30.21 5.76 -25.40
C GLU A 115 29.25 4.79 -26.09
N TYR A 116 27.96 5.06 -26.00
CA TYR A 116 26.89 4.31 -26.64
C TYR A 116 26.16 5.18 -27.65
N THR A 117 25.87 4.62 -28.81
CA THR A 117 25.02 5.22 -29.82
C THR A 117 23.70 4.43 -29.88
N LEU A 118 22.60 5.11 -29.61
CA LEU A 118 21.25 4.59 -29.82
C LEU A 118 20.78 5.04 -31.21
N GLU A 119 20.59 4.09 -32.10
CA GLU A 119 20.01 4.31 -33.41
C GLU A 119 18.54 3.91 -33.39
N ILE A 120 17.66 4.85 -33.66
CA ILE A 120 16.21 4.60 -33.82
C ILE A 120 15.94 4.64 -35.34
N ASP A 121 15.51 3.52 -35.87
CA ASP A 121 15.31 3.28 -37.30
C ASP A 121 14.01 3.93 -37.82
N LYS A 122 13.70 3.73 -39.09
CA LYS A 122 12.45 4.16 -39.71
C LYS A 122 11.26 3.49 -39.05
N LYS A 123 10.13 4.18 -39.12
CA LYS A 123 8.85 3.67 -38.61
C LYS A 123 8.51 2.32 -39.24
N ALA A 124 8.33 1.27 -38.42
CA ALA A 124 7.96 -0.06 -38.86
C ALA A 124 6.43 -0.21 -38.92
N LYS A 125 5.71 0.32 -37.89
CA LYS A 125 4.26 0.13 -37.76
C LYS A 125 3.60 1.35 -37.11
N THR A 126 2.33 1.54 -37.44
CA THR A 126 1.46 2.49 -36.73
C THR A 126 0.23 1.77 -36.23
N THR A 127 -0.08 1.97 -34.95
CA THR A 127 -1.34 1.56 -34.34
C THR A 127 -2.12 2.81 -33.92
N THR A 128 -3.43 2.82 -34.11
CA THR A 128 -4.23 4.01 -33.85
C THR A 128 -5.32 3.69 -32.85
N ILE A 129 -5.43 4.49 -31.81
CA ILE A 129 -6.59 4.55 -30.93
C ILE A 129 -7.59 5.46 -31.64
N LYS A 130 -8.74 4.90 -31.98
CA LYS A 130 -9.76 5.64 -32.73
C LYS A 130 -10.57 6.58 -31.85
N LYS A 131 -11.02 7.67 -32.45
CA LYS A 131 -12.01 8.54 -31.81
C LYS A 131 -13.20 7.71 -31.29
N GLY A 132 -13.57 7.90 -30.04
CA GLY A 132 -14.67 7.18 -29.39
C GLY A 132 -14.40 5.71 -29.06
N GLN A 133 -13.17 5.20 -29.25
CA GLN A 133 -12.80 3.84 -28.85
C GLN A 133 -12.94 3.69 -27.34
N LYS A 134 -13.65 2.65 -26.89
CA LYS A 134 -13.88 2.36 -25.48
C LYS A 134 -13.10 1.14 -24.99
N ASN A 135 -12.96 0.11 -25.83
CA ASN A 135 -12.41 -1.20 -25.43
C ASN A 135 -11.31 -1.65 -26.40
N ASN A 136 -10.70 -2.82 -26.11
CA ASN A 136 -9.70 -3.47 -26.94
C ASN A 136 -8.40 -2.67 -27.10
N PHE A 137 -7.91 -2.10 -26.02
CA PHE A 137 -6.59 -1.48 -25.99
C PHE A 137 -5.51 -2.54 -25.83
N SER A 138 -4.45 -2.41 -26.62
CA SER A 138 -3.23 -3.21 -26.41
C SER A 138 -2.45 -2.72 -25.20
N GLN A 139 -1.61 -3.57 -24.64
CA GLN A 139 -0.76 -3.21 -23.51
C GLN A 139 0.14 -1.97 -23.83
N ILE A 140 0.64 -1.86 -25.05
CA ILE A 140 1.43 -0.70 -25.48
C ILE A 140 0.59 0.58 -25.47
N GLN A 141 -0.65 0.51 -25.97
CA GLN A 141 -1.55 1.65 -25.95
C GLN A 141 -1.87 2.10 -24.51
N GLU A 142 -2.15 1.17 -23.61
CA GLU A 142 -2.39 1.49 -22.20
C GLU A 142 -1.15 2.12 -21.54
N GLN A 143 0.05 1.62 -21.81
CA GLN A 143 1.29 2.18 -21.26
C GLN A 143 1.55 3.60 -21.79
N ILE A 144 1.39 3.84 -23.07
CA ILE A 144 1.54 5.18 -23.66
C ILE A 144 0.51 6.15 -23.04
N LEU A 145 -0.75 5.74 -22.93
CA LEU A 145 -1.79 6.54 -22.30
C LEU A 145 -1.47 6.87 -20.85
N PHE A 146 -0.98 5.88 -20.09
CA PHE A 146 -0.57 6.10 -18.72
C PHE A 146 0.57 7.11 -18.61
N LEU A 147 1.56 7.03 -19.52
CA LEU A 147 2.68 7.97 -19.57
C LEU A 147 2.21 9.39 -19.92
N ILE A 148 1.26 9.54 -20.85
CA ILE A 148 0.68 10.83 -21.20
C ILE A 148 -0.03 11.44 -19.97
N ILE A 149 -0.85 10.66 -19.27
CA ILE A 149 -1.58 11.11 -18.09
C ILE A 149 -0.60 11.49 -16.96
N ARG A 150 0.45 10.68 -16.77
CA ARG A 150 1.51 10.96 -15.81
C ARG A 150 2.24 12.26 -16.13
N GLU A 151 2.54 12.49 -17.38
CA GLU A 151 3.21 13.70 -17.86
C GLU A 151 2.38 14.95 -17.55
N ILE A 152 1.08 14.91 -17.78
CA ILE A 152 0.16 16.00 -17.44
C ILE A 152 0.25 16.38 -15.97
N LEU A 153 0.24 15.39 -15.06
CA LEU A 153 0.37 15.64 -13.63
C LEU A 153 1.74 16.22 -13.27
N THR A 154 2.80 15.78 -13.93
CA THR A 154 4.17 16.21 -13.62
C THR A 154 4.53 17.57 -14.20
N THR A 155 3.76 18.12 -15.12
CA THR A 155 3.93 19.51 -15.60
C THR A 155 3.57 20.54 -14.52
N ASN A 156 2.79 20.17 -13.51
CA ASN A 156 2.52 21.02 -12.38
C ASN A 156 3.75 21.02 -11.44
N PRO A 157 4.42 22.15 -11.20
CA PRO A 157 5.65 22.24 -10.40
C PRO A 157 5.45 21.82 -8.94
N ASN A 158 4.22 21.90 -8.44
CA ASN A 158 3.86 21.51 -7.09
C ASN A 158 3.63 20.01 -6.93
N VAL A 159 3.60 19.23 -8.03
CA VAL A 159 3.43 17.79 -8.01
C VAL A 159 4.79 17.11 -8.02
N LYS A 160 5.06 16.34 -6.97
CA LYS A 160 6.27 15.53 -6.85
C LYS A 160 5.92 14.05 -6.99
N VAL A 161 6.72 13.34 -7.78
CA VAL A 161 6.49 11.92 -8.08
C VAL A 161 7.46 11.04 -7.28
N ASP A 162 6.90 10.06 -6.59
CA ASP A 162 7.67 8.99 -5.95
C ASP A 162 7.09 7.63 -6.39
N LYS A 163 7.78 6.96 -7.32
CA LYS A 163 7.32 5.77 -8.03
C LYS A 163 5.99 6.04 -8.76
N ASP A 164 4.89 5.40 -8.34
CA ASP A 164 3.56 5.54 -8.91
C ASP A 164 2.66 6.50 -8.13
N ASN A 165 3.21 7.19 -7.13
CA ASN A 165 2.47 8.12 -6.30
C ASN A 165 2.84 9.55 -6.65
N PHE A 166 1.85 10.43 -6.61
CA PHE A 166 1.94 11.85 -6.89
C PHE A 166 1.58 12.61 -5.62
N TYR A 167 2.42 13.51 -5.15
CA TYR A 167 2.23 14.26 -3.92
C TYR A 167 2.25 15.76 -4.17
N LEU A 168 1.35 16.50 -3.51
CA LEU A 168 1.31 17.94 -3.56
C LEU A 168 2.24 18.53 -2.49
N GLU A 169 3.36 19.13 -2.91
CA GLU A 169 4.34 19.69 -1.97
C GLU A 169 3.85 20.97 -1.27
N ASN A 170 3.03 21.76 -1.94
CA ASN A 170 2.49 23.03 -1.42
C ASN A 170 1.18 22.87 -0.63
N LYS A 171 0.65 21.65 -0.51
CA LYS A 171 -0.59 21.36 0.24
C LYS A 171 -0.33 20.27 1.27
N TYR A 172 -0.30 20.67 2.52
CA TYR A 172 -0.15 19.78 3.64
C TYR A 172 -0.87 20.30 4.88
N GLU A 173 -1.28 19.39 5.73
CA GLU A 173 -1.77 19.65 7.07
C GLU A 173 -0.66 19.35 8.07
N THR A 174 -0.61 20.12 9.15
CA THR A 174 0.44 20.00 10.15
C THR A 174 -0.13 19.48 11.46
N ILE A 175 0.46 18.42 12.01
CA ILE A 175 0.12 17.87 13.32
C ILE A 175 1.35 17.80 14.21
N LYS A 176 1.14 17.96 15.52
CA LYS A 176 2.22 17.91 16.51
C LYS A 176 2.31 16.52 17.13
N GLY A 177 3.45 15.85 16.96
CA GLY A 177 3.83 14.68 17.73
C GLY A 177 4.40 15.04 19.10
N LEU A 178 4.92 14.06 19.82
CA LEU A 178 5.50 14.27 21.15
C LEU A 178 6.76 15.16 21.12
N LYS A 179 7.59 14.99 20.10
CA LYS A 179 8.90 15.64 20.02
C LYS A 179 9.22 16.27 18.66
N GLN A 180 8.35 16.11 17.69
CA GLN A 180 8.50 16.68 16.35
C GLN A 180 7.14 17.01 15.74
N THR A 181 7.18 17.78 14.67
CA THR A 181 6.02 18.16 13.89
C THR A 181 5.97 17.32 12.61
N TYR A 182 4.77 16.98 12.16
CA TYR A 182 4.56 16.22 10.94
C TYR A 182 3.73 17.00 9.95
N ASN A 183 4.17 17.02 8.71
CA ASN A 183 3.43 17.56 7.59
C ASN A 183 2.83 16.39 6.80
N ILE A 184 1.53 16.40 6.65
CA ILE A 184 0.76 15.37 5.93
C ILE A 184 0.42 15.95 4.56
N HIS A 185 1.16 15.51 3.55
CA HIS A 185 0.94 15.95 2.17
C HIS A 185 -0.15 15.13 1.50
N ASP A 186 -1.08 15.80 0.84
CA ASP A 186 -2.04 15.16 -0.03
C ASP A 186 -1.33 14.48 -1.21
N GLY A 187 -1.81 13.31 -1.59
CA GLY A 187 -1.26 12.58 -2.70
C GLY A 187 -2.24 11.63 -3.36
N TYR A 188 -1.86 11.13 -4.51
CA TYR A 188 -2.69 10.30 -5.37
C TYR A 188 -1.88 9.17 -5.98
N LYS A 189 -2.55 8.06 -6.21
CA LYS A 189 -2.07 6.99 -7.08
C LYS A 189 -3.03 6.84 -8.22
N ILE A 190 -2.54 6.92 -9.45
CA ILE A 190 -3.36 6.74 -10.64
C ILE A 190 -3.06 5.39 -11.30
N SER A 191 -4.07 4.81 -11.91
CA SER A 191 -3.94 3.62 -12.74
C SER A 191 -4.99 3.63 -13.83
N LEU A 192 -4.73 2.93 -14.94
CA LEU A 192 -5.71 2.69 -15.98
C LEU A 192 -6.27 1.28 -15.82
N LYS A 193 -7.58 1.13 -16.02
CA LYS A 193 -8.23 -0.17 -16.04
C LYS A 193 -9.30 -0.22 -17.12
N GLN A 194 -9.33 -1.29 -17.87
CA GLN A 194 -10.47 -1.60 -18.73
C GLN A 194 -11.66 -2.04 -17.88
N THR A 195 -12.80 -1.44 -18.11
CA THR A 195 -14.08 -1.74 -17.48
C THR A 195 -15.14 -1.94 -18.58
N GLU A 196 -16.36 -2.25 -18.21
CA GLU A 196 -17.46 -2.34 -19.17
C GLU A 196 -17.81 -1.01 -19.82
N GLU A 197 -17.60 0.09 -19.11
CA GLU A 197 -17.78 1.45 -19.62
C GLU A 197 -16.63 1.91 -20.53
N GLY A 198 -15.58 1.10 -20.63
CA GLY A 198 -14.38 1.41 -21.41
C GLY A 198 -13.14 1.55 -20.56
N LEU A 199 -12.12 2.18 -21.12
CA LEU A 199 -10.87 2.47 -20.40
C LEU A 199 -11.13 3.60 -19.39
N CYS A 200 -10.89 3.31 -18.11
CA CYS A 200 -11.11 4.24 -17.02
C CYS A 200 -9.82 4.61 -16.30
N LEU A 201 -9.72 5.88 -15.92
CA LEU A 201 -8.75 6.36 -14.95
C LEU A 201 -9.26 6.05 -13.54
N ILE A 202 -8.47 5.34 -12.75
CA ILE A 202 -8.74 5.05 -11.35
C ILE A 202 -7.82 5.91 -10.49
N ILE A 203 -8.39 6.61 -9.51
CA ILE A 203 -7.65 7.52 -8.62
C ILE A 203 -7.72 6.99 -7.19
N GLY A 204 -6.60 6.57 -6.64
CA GLY A 204 -6.46 6.20 -5.23
C GLY A 204 -5.88 7.35 -4.41
N ILE A 205 -6.43 7.60 -3.23
CA ILE A 205 -5.88 8.59 -2.30
C ILE A 205 -4.65 8.01 -1.60
N LYS A 206 -3.59 8.80 -1.54
CA LYS A 206 -2.36 8.52 -0.81
C LYS A 206 -1.96 9.75 0.00
N ASN A 207 -1.41 9.52 1.17
CA ASN A 207 -0.84 10.60 1.97
C ASN A 207 0.63 10.32 2.22
N ARG A 208 1.43 11.37 2.28
CA ARG A 208 2.82 11.28 2.71
C ARG A 208 2.99 12.07 3.99
N VAL A 209 3.38 11.37 5.04
CA VAL A 209 3.72 11.99 6.32
C VAL A 209 5.22 12.26 6.32
N LYS A 210 5.61 13.54 6.37
CA LYS A 210 6.99 13.98 6.51
C LYS A 210 7.18 14.57 7.89
N GLY A 211 8.16 14.05 8.65
CA GLY A 211 8.64 14.72 9.85
C GLY A 211 9.44 15.98 9.49
N ASP A 212 9.48 16.94 10.38
CA ASP A 212 10.40 18.10 10.29
C ASP A 212 11.84 17.69 10.68
N LEU A 213 12.00 16.54 11.32
CA LEU A 213 13.26 16.00 11.78
C LEU A 213 14.11 15.49 10.61
N ASN A 214 15.33 15.98 10.49
CA ASN A 214 16.32 15.41 9.58
C ASN A 214 17.07 14.25 10.24
N VAL A 215 17.78 13.46 9.42
CA VAL A 215 18.51 12.27 9.89
C VAL A 215 19.66 12.64 10.81
N TYR A 216 20.31 13.79 10.59
CA TYR A 216 21.41 14.26 11.43
C TYR A 216 20.95 14.57 12.87
N ASP A 217 19.86 15.31 13.01
CA ASP A 217 19.29 15.62 14.32
C ASP A 217 18.79 14.36 15.03
N ALA A 218 18.20 13.40 14.29
CA ALA A 218 17.79 12.12 14.84
C ALA A 218 18.97 11.30 15.35
N LEU A 219 20.11 11.36 14.66
CA LEU A 219 21.34 10.65 15.01
C LEU A 219 22.05 11.28 16.22
N MET A 220 22.17 12.62 16.23
CA MET A 220 22.99 13.32 17.23
C MET A 220 22.25 13.66 18.51
N ASN A 221 20.92 13.69 18.51
CA ASN A 221 20.14 14.20 19.63
C ASN A 221 19.27 13.13 20.30
N LYS A 222 19.65 12.74 21.53
CA LYS A 222 18.92 11.77 22.37
C LYS A 222 17.44 12.12 22.61
N LYS A 223 17.08 13.42 22.58
CA LYS A 223 15.70 13.86 22.84
C LYS A 223 14.66 13.25 21.88
N PHE A 224 15.09 12.77 20.70
CA PHE A 224 14.20 12.19 19.71
C PHE A 224 13.94 10.69 19.90
N ASN A 225 14.55 10.06 20.92
CA ASN A 225 14.32 8.68 21.34
C ASN A 225 14.62 7.61 20.25
N PHE A 226 15.65 7.83 19.46
CA PHE A 226 16.17 6.80 18.57
C PHE A 226 17.14 5.84 19.27
N GLY A 227 17.55 6.10 20.49
CA GLY A 227 18.45 5.31 21.32
C GLY A 227 19.29 6.17 22.26
N GLU A 228 19.80 5.58 23.33
CA GLU A 228 20.63 6.27 24.29
C GLU A 228 22.07 6.42 23.79
N THR A 229 22.60 5.36 23.17
CA THR A 229 23.93 5.37 22.55
C THR A 229 23.83 5.78 21.08
N GLU A 230 24.96 6.15 20.49
CA GLU A 230 25.02 6.48 19.07
C GLU A 230 24.79 5.25 18.20
N GLU A 231 25.32 4.11 18.63
CA GLU A 231 25.14 2.80 17.97
C GLU A 231 23.66 2.42 17.91
N GLU A 232 22.95 2.52 19.02
CA GLU A 232 21.50 2.26 19.07
C GLU A 232 20.73 3.20 18.14
N ARG A 233 21.13 4.47 18.05
CA ARG A 233 20.48 5.43 17.15
C ARG A 233 20.72 5.08 15.68
N ILE A 234 21.93 4.64 15.33
CA ILE A 234 22.24 4.15 13.97
C ILE A 234 21.37 2.94 13.66
N ASP A 235 21.35 1.93 14.53
CA ASP A 235 20.56 0.70 14.32
C ASP A 235 19.07 0.98 14.15
N ASN A 236 18.53 1.92 14.92
CA ASN A 236 17.12 2.32 14.83
C ASN A 236 16.81 3.23 13.62
N LEU A 237 17.81 3.83 13.00
CA LEU A 237 17.67 4.60 11.77
C LEU A 237 17.82 3.73 10.51
N ILE A 238 18.59 2.64 10.57
CA ILE A 238 18.71 1.69 9.47
C ILE A 238 17.33 1.14 9.10
N GLY A 239 17.02 1.11 7.79
CA GLY A 239 15.71 0.70 7.26
C GLY A 239 14.64 1.81 7.25
N LYS A 240 14.84 2.93 7.93
CA LYS A 240 13.93 4.07 7.85
C LYS A 240 14.00 4.73 6.47
N ARG A 241 12.90 5.38 6.12
CA ARG A 241 12.81 6.12 4.85
C ARG A 241 13.07 7.59 5.07
N PHE A 242 13.74 8.19 4.09
CA PHE A 242 13.96 9.62 4.05
C PHE A 242 13.76 10.18 2.63
N VAL A 243 13.59 11.49 2.54
CA VAL A 243 13.61 12.25 1.28
C VAL A 243 14.73 13.28 1.37
N PRO A 244 15.67 13.31 0.41
CA PRO A 244 16.64 14.38 0.30
C PRO A 244 15.95 15.73 0.01
N GLU A 245 16.46 16.83 0.52
CA GLU A 245 15.89 18.16 0.33
C GLU A 245 15.84 18.56 -1.15
N ASN A 246 16.88 18.20 -1.90
CA ASN A 246 16.99 18.42 -3.35
C ASN A 246 16.38 17.29 -4.20
N GLY A 247 15.67 16.33 -3.57
CA GLY A 247 15.10 15.17 -4.23
C GLY A 247 13.61 14.98 -3.99
N THR A 248 12.98 14.19 -4.85
CA THR A 248 11.55 13.90 -4.76
C THR A 248 11.26 12.46 -4.34
N LYS A 249 12.23 11.56 -4.59
CA LYS A 249 12.09 10.12 -4.36
C LYS A 249 12.57 9.74 -2.96
N SER A 250 11.74 8.96 -2.27
CA SER A 250 12.14 8.38 -1.00
C SER A 250 13.23 7.34 -1.17
N LYS A 251 14.15 7.34 -0.21
CA LYS A 251 15.26 6.38 -0.10
C LYS A 251 15.14 5.65 1.24
N ILE A 252 15.87 4.54 1.35
CA ILE A 252 15.95 3.77 2.58
C ILE A 252 17.39 3.85 3.09
N ILE A 253 17.56 4.11 4.37
CA ILE A 253 18.86 4.08 5.01
C ILE A 253 19.34 2.62 5.05
N HIS A 254 20.40 2.31 4.32
CA HIS A 254 21.03 0.99 4.33
C HIS A 254 22.02 0.89 5.49
N ASP A 255 22.86 1.92 5.64
CA ASP A 255 23.82 2.05 6.72
C ASP A 255 24.16 3.54 6.95
N ILE A 256 24.87 3.84 8.04
CA ILE A 256 25.43 5.15 8.34
C ILE A 256 26.91 4.98 8.60
N ASP A 257 27.76 5.51 7.71
CA ASP A 257 29.20 5.38 7.74
C ASP A 257 29.81 6.58 8.48
N LYS A 258 30.46 6.32 9.63
CA LYS A 258 31.09 7.34 10.49
C LYS A 258 32.43 7.83 9.94
N ASP A 259 33.10 7.02 9.14
CA ASP A 259 34.42 7.34 8.58
C ASP A 259 34.31 8.23 7.34
N ARG A 260 33.13 8.23 6.72
CA ARG A 260 32.81 9.10 5.57
C ARG A 260 32.11 10.36 6.03
N THR A 261 32.59 11.48 5.52
CA THR A 261 32.02 12.80 5.78
C THR A 261 31.77 13.56 4.48
N PRO A 262 30.93 14.63 4.50
CA PRO A 262 30.76 15.49 3.34
C PRO A 262 32.08 16.09 2.80
N MET A 263 33.10 16.23 3.64
CA MET A 263 34.42 16.79 3.25
C MET A 263 35.35 15.77 2.60
N ASN A 264 35.30 14.48 2.99
CA ASN A 264 36.24 13.48 2.53
C ASN A 264 35.66 12.51 1.47
N THR A 265 34.41 12.71 1.08
CA THR A 265 33.73 11.82 0.11
C THR A 265 33.59 12.51 -1.23
N THR A 266 34.22 11.93 -2.26
CA THR A 266 34.11 12.40 -3.66
C THR A 266 32.78 12.01 -4.29
N ILE A 267 32.29 12.80 -5.23
CA ILE A 267 31.05 12.52 -5.97
C ILE A 267 31.21 12.74 -7.47
N ASN A 268 30.70 11.78 -8.24
CA ASN A 268 30.56 11.90 -9.69
C ASN A 268 29.11 12.24 -10.02
N HIS A 269 28.86 13.37 -10.65
CA HIS A 269 27.54 13.79 -11.08
C HIS A 269 27.54 14.18 -12.57
N GLY A 270 26.83 13.40 -13.39
CA GLY A 270 26.92 13.58 -14.84
C GLY A 270 28.32 13.26 -15.35
N ASN A 271 28.94 14.22 -16.04
CA ASN A 271 30.30 14.14 -16.56
C ASN A 271 31.34 14.81 -15.65
N GLU A 272 30.92 15.37 -14.53
CA GLU A 272 31.78 16.12 -13.61
C GLU A 272 32.08 15.31 -12.35
N THR A 273 33.31 15.48 -11.85
CA THR A 273 33.76 14.92 -10.58
C THR A 273 34.03 16.07 -9.62
N TYR A 274 33.35 16.05 -8.49
CA TYR A 274 33.55 17.03 -7.41
C TYR A 274 34.43 16.40 -6.33
N THR A 275 35.32 17.21 -5.76
CA THR A 275 36.26 16.73 -4.75
C THR A 275 35.58 16.25 -3.48
N ASN A 276 34.43 16.85 -3.13
CA ASN A 276 33.66 16.48 -1.97
C ASN A 276 32.18 16.91 -2.11
N TYR A 277 31.33 16.43 -1.20
CA TYR A 277 29.89 16.76 -1.17
C TYR A 277 29.61 18.23 -0.84
N VAL A 278 30.50 18.90 -0.09
CA VAL A 278 30.32 20.33 0.24
C VAL A 278 30.40 21.17 -1.04
N GLU A 279 31.43 20.95 -1.82
CA GLU A 279 31.61 21.62 -3.13
C GLU A 279 30.44 21.32 -4.08
N PHE A 280 30.03 20.05 -4.15
CA PHE A 280 28.93 19.61 -5.01
C PHE A 280 27.61 20.32 -4.66
N TYR A 281 27.20 20.31 -3.38
CA TYR A 281 25.95 20.92 -2.97
C TYR A 281 25.97 22.46 -3.13
N GLU A 282 27.10 23.09 -2.87
CA GLU A 282 27.25 24.54 -3.05
C GLU A 282 27.19 24.95 -4.53
N LYS A 283 27.92 24.24 -5.41
CA LYS A 283 27.97 24.59 -6.85
C LYS A 283 26.71 24.20 -7.62
N VAL A 284 26.09 23.06 -7.31
CA VAL A 284 24.99 22.51 -8.12
C VAL A 284 23.63 22.96 -7.60
N PHE A 285 23.47 23.10 -6.28
CA PHE A 285 22.17 23.37 -5.65
C PHE A 285 22.12 24.69 -4.88
N ASP A 286 23.23 25.41 -4.75
CA ASP A 286 23.36 26.61 -3.89
C ASP A 286 22.97 26.32 -2.42
N ILE A 287 23.29 25.11 -1.94
CA ILE A 287 23.02 24.66 -0.58
C ILE A 287 24.31 24.59 0.22
N LYS A 288 24.35 25.27 1.37
CA LYS A 288 25.48 25.23 2.30
C LYS A 288 25.28 24.19 3.37
N ILE A 289 26.17 23.20 3.43
CA ILE A 289 26.20 22.17 4.47
C ILE A 289 26.76 22.79 5.75
N LYS A 290 25.99 22.74 6.85
CA LYS A 290 26.35 23.34 8.14
C LYS A 290 27.42 22.50 8.84
N ASN A 291 27.19 21.18 8.96
CA ASN A 291 28.16 20.28 9.56
C ASN A 291 28.90 19.47 8.49
N LYS A 292 30.11 19.89 8.19
CA LYS A 292 30.94 19.28 7.12
C LYS A 292 31.54 17.92 7.52
N ASN A 293 31.57 17.61 8.83
CA ASN A 293 32.17 16.39 9.39
C ASN A 293 31.12 15.38 9.90
N GLN A 294 29.83 15.54 9.50
CA GLN A 294 28.79 14.59 9.84
C GLN A 294 29.01 13.25 9.12
N PRO A 295 28.56 12.11 9.70
CA PRO A 295 28.61 10.83 9.02
C PRO A 295 27.74 10.83 7.77
N MET A 296 27.96 9.88 6.84
CA MET A 296 27.20 9.81 5.58
C MET A 296 26.20 8.67 5.60
N ILE A 297 24.99 8.92 5.09
CA ILE A 297 23.99 7.88 4.88
C ILE A 297 24.35 7.07 3.64
N GLN A 298 24.43 5.75 3.80
CA GLN A 298 24.58 4.81 2.71
C GLN A 298 23.21 4.32 2.22
N VAL A 299 22.99 4.34 0.91
CA VAL A 299 21.80 3.80 0.25
C VAL A 299 22.19 2.73 -0.74
N GLU A 300 21.56 1.58 -0.65
CA GLU A 300 21.77 0.47 -1.57
C GLU A 300 20.96 0.65 -2.86
N TYR A 301 21.62 0.47 -4.00
CA TYR A 301 21.02 0.40 -5.33
C TYR A 301 21.28 -0.98 -5.93
N LYS A 302 20.22 -1.78 -6.06
CA LYS A 302 20.30 -3.09 -6.71
C LYS A 302 20.47 -2.92 -8.22
N GLN A 303 21.43 -3.61 -8.79
CA GLN A 303 21.58 -3.77 -10.22
C GLN A 303 21.06 -5.15 -10.66
N SER A 304 20.74 -5.30 -11.97
CA SER A 304 20.11 -6.51 -12.52
C SER A 304 20.97 -7.78 -12.41
N GLU A 305 22.27 -7.65 -12.25
CA GLU A 305 23.23 -8.77 -12.21
C GLU A 305 23.68 -9.17 -10.80
N GLY A 306 22.98 -8.72 -9.77
CA GLY A 306 23.34 -9.04 -8.40
C GLY A 306 24.45 -8.17 -7.81
N GLU A 307 25.07 -7.29 -8.59
CA GLU A 307 25.99 -6.28 -8.05
C GLU A 307 25.22 -5.20 -7.30
N THR A 308 25.70 -4.86 -6.12
CA THR A 308 25.14 -3.82 -5.29
C THR A 308 26.00 -2.57 -5.41
N LYS A 309 25.40 -1.45 -5.86
CA LYS A 309 26.04 -0.13 -5.80
C LYS A 309 25.50 0.67 -4.62
N TYR A 310 26.36 1.44 -4.03
CA TYR A 310 26.01 2.31 -2.92
C TYR A 310 26.07 3.78 -3.32
N GLY A 311 25.09 4.55 -2.89
CA GLY A 311 25.08 6.00 -3.00
C GLY A 311 25.10 6.63 -1.61
N TRP A 312 25.64 7.84 -1.53
CA TRP A 312 25.85 8.55 -0.29
C TRP A 312 24.95 9.78 -0.20
N TYR A 313 24.48 10.09 0.99
CA TYR A 313 23.62 11.23 1.27
C TYR A 313 24.05 11.94 2.55
N VAL A 314 23.90 13.26 2.56
CA VAL A 314 24.23 14.12 3.71
C VAL A 314 23.04 14.13 4.68
N PRO A 315 23.18 13.64 5.93
CA PRO A 315 22.08 13.47 6.87
C PRO A 315 21.27 14.74 7.19
N GLU A 316 21.92 15.91 7.33
CA GLU A 316 21.21 17.16 7.62
C GLU A 316 20.28 17.62 6.50
N LEU A 317 20.55 17.16 5.27
CA LEU A 317 19.71 17.44 4.09
C LEU A 317 18.66 16.35 3.82
N CYS A 318 18.49 15.40 4.73
CA CYS A 318 17.62 14.24 4.57
C CYS A 318 16.52 14.23 5.64
N LYS A 319 15.26 14.48 5.23
CA LYS A 319 14.11 14.45 6.15
C LYS A 319 13.51 13.07 6.26
N LEU A 320 13.25 12.63 7.49
CA LEU A 320 12.63 11.34 7.76
C LEU A 320 11.16 11.31 7.29
N ILE A 321 10.75 10.18 6.71
CA ILE A 321 9.37 9.92 6.30
C ILE A 321 8.74 8.88 7.22
N GLY A 322 7.45 9.06 7.49
CA GLY A 322 6.69 8.21 8.37
C GLY A 322 6.64 8.75 9.78
N VAL A 323 5.96 8.02 10.63
CA VAL A 323 5.75 8.40 12.04
C VAL A 323 6.80 7.71 12.90
N ASN A 324 7.33 8.42 13.88
CA ASN A 324 8.23 7.84 14.89
C ASN A 324 7.46 6.82 15.75
N GLN A 325 8.15 5.79 16.22
CA GLN A 325 7.55 4.71 17.02
C GLN A 325 6.85 5.25 18.28
N ASN A 326 7.45 6.18 18.99
CA ASN A 326 6.86 6.79 20.18
C ASN A 326 5.55 7.52 19.89
N ASP A 327 5.45 8.19 18.72
CA ASP A 327 4.24 8.86 18.30
C ASP A 327 3.18 7.85 17.83
N THR A 328 3.57 6.67 17.30
CA THR A 328 2.61 5.60 16.96
C THR A 328 1.96 4.98 18.20
N GLU A 329 2.61 5.03 19.35
CA GLU A 329 2.08 4.57 20.63
C GLU A 329 1.17 5.61 21.30
N ASN A 330 1.25 6.86 20.89
CA ASN A 330 0.40 7.93 21.39
C ASN A 330 -0.99 7.88 20.74
N SER A 331 -1.98 7.41 21.49
CA SER A 331 -3.35 7.24 20.99
C SER A 331 -4.02 8.55 20.56
N LYS A 332 -3.67 9.69 21.19
CA LYS A 332 -4.21 11.01 20.83
C LYS A 332 -3.65 11.45 19.47
N PHE A 333 -2.35 11.36 19.29
CA PHE A 333 -1.68 11.66 18.02
C PHE A 333 -2.21 10.76 16.89
N MET A 334 -2.32 9.45 17.13
CA MET A 334 -2.82 8.50 16.10
C MET A 334 -4.28 8.76 15.71
N LYS A 335 -5.12 9.24 16.63
CA LYS A 335 -6.50 9.67 16.31
C LYS A 335 -6.52 10.93 15.46
N GLU A 336 -5.66 11.90 15.75
CA GLU A 336 -5.52 13.11 14.96
C GLU A 336 -4.98 12.79 13.55
N LEU A 337 -3.92 12.00 13.45
CA LEU A 337 -3.38 11.54 12.19
C LEU A 337 -4.42 10.79 11.34
N ALA A 338 -5.26 9.97 11.98
CA ALA A 338 -6.29 9.20 11.29
C ALA A 338 -7.35 10.09 10.61
N GLN A 339 -7.61 11.30 11.10
CA GLN A 339 -8.55 12.24 10.48
C GLN A 339 -8.10 12.68 9.08
N PHE A 340 -6.79 12.67 8.81
CA PHE A 340 -6.19 13.05 7.53
C PHE A 340 -5.85 11.84 6.66
N THR A 341 -5.53 10.70 7.27
CA THR A 341 -5.08 9.50 6.53
C THR A 341 -6.16 8.45 6.32
N ARG A 342 -7.26 8.51 7.09
CA ARG A 342 -8.43 7.62 6.99
C ARG A 342 -9.68 8.47 6.75
N LEU A 343 -9.78 8.98 5.53
CA LEU A 343 -10.84 9.89 5.16
C LEU A 343 -12.19 9.17 5.09
N GLU A 344 -13.22 9.86 5.54
CA GLU A 344 -14.62 9.48 5.31
C GLU A 344 -14.96 9.55 3.81
N PRO A 345 -15.92 8.76 3.30
CA PRO A 345 -16.23 8.65 1.88
C PRO A 345 -16.47 9.99 1.17
N ASP A 346 -17.18 10.92 1.79
CA ASP A 346 -17.44 12.25 1.25
C ASP A 346 -16.16 13.09 1.11
N LYS A 347 -15.22 12.97 2.05
CA LYS A 347 -13.90 13.61 1.97
C LYS A 347 -13.03 12.97 0.89
N VAL A 348 -13.14 11.64 0.70
CA VAL A 348 -12.47 10.92 -0.39
C VAL A 348 -12.93 11.46 -1.74
N VAL A 349 -14.23 11.62 -1.96
CA VAL A 349 -14.78 12.19 -3.20
C VAL A 349 -14.21 13.59 -3.45
N LYS A 350 -14.22 14.46 -2.43
CA LYS A 350 -13.64 15.81 -2.54
C LYS A 350 -12.15 15.80 -2.90
N GLN A 351 -11.38 14.86 -2.36
CA GLN A 351 -9.96 14.72 -2.69
C GLN A 351 -9.75 14.21 -4.12
N ILE A 352 -10.58 13.28 -4.57
CA ILE A 352 -10.56 12.79 -5.96
C ILE A 352 -10.89 13.94 -6.93
N ASP A 353 -11.88 14.77 -6.61
CA ASP A 353 -12.22 15.95 -7.41
C ASP A 353 -11.03 16.92 -7.52
N LYS A 354 -10.32 17.17 -6.41
CA LYS A 354 -9.09 17.98 -6.44
C LYS A 354 -8.01 17.36 -7.34
N CYS A 355 -7.88 16.03 -7.37
CA CYS A 355 -6.97 15.35 -8.29
C CYS A 355 -7.36 15.57 -9.75
N ILE A 356 -8.65 15.45 -10.07
CA ILE A 356 -9.15 15.69 -11.43
C ILE A 356 -8.89 17.15 -11.84
N ASP A 357 -9.02 18.10 -10.91
CA ASP A 357 -8.74 19.50 -11.18
C ASP A 357 -7.27 19.78 -11.52
N LEU A 358 -6.32 18.89 -11.15
CA LEU A 358 -4.93 19.00 -11.60
C LEU A 358 -4.77 18.74 -13.11
N PHE A 359 -5.71 18.04 -13.73
CA PHE A 359 -5.71 17.81 -15.17
C PHE A 359 -6.33 18.97 -15.96
N ARG A 360 -6.96 19.95 -15.29
CA ARG A 360 -7.53 21.14 -15.95
C ARG A 360 -6.45 22.11 -16.35
N ASP A 361 -6.69 22.76 -17.48
CA ASP A 361 -5.88 23.89 -17.89
C ASP A 361 -6.04 25.08 -16.91
N GLU A 362 -4.94 25.75 -16.56
CA GLU A 362 -4.99 26.95 -15.71
C GLU A 362 -5.81 28.09 -16.33
N THR A 363 -5.90 28.13 -17.66
CA THR A 363 -6.71 29.14 -18.38
C THR A 363 -8.22 28.87 -18.31
N GLU A 364 -8.62 27.65 -17.99
CA GLU A 364 -10.02 27.25 -17.78
C GLU A 364 -10.45 27.36 -16.29
N ARG A 365 -9.53 27.66 -15.39
CA ARG A 365 -9.84 27.94 -13.98
C ARG A 365 -10.48 29.32 -13.90
N LYS A 366 -11.80 29.38 -13.88
CA LYS A 366 -12.50 30.62 -13.46
C LYS A 366 -12.01 30.97 -12.06
N PRO A 367 -11.75 32.28 -11.76
CA PRO A 367 -11.49 32.70 -10.39
C PRO A 367 -12.67 32.22 -9.54
N LYS A 368 -12.38 31.63 -8.39
CA LYS A 368 -13.41 31.27 -7.42
C LYS A 368 -14.09 32.58 -7.02
N GLU A 369 -15.26 32.82 -7.54
CA GLU A 369 -16.20 33.73 -6.92
C GLU A 369 -16.50 33.15 -5.53
N GLU A 370 -16.30 33.96 -4.51
CA GLU A 370 -16.66 33.64 -3.14
C GLU A 370 -18.11 33.13 -3.14
N GLU A 371 -18.29 31.89 -2.68
CA GLU A 371 -19.61 31.31 -2.47
C GLU A 371 -20.35 32.18 -1.45
N LYS A 372 -21.11 33.12 -1.94
CA LYS A 372 -22.19 33.74 -1.17
C LYS A 372 -23.26 32.68 -0.97
N LYS A 373 -23.55 32.44 0.29
CA LYS A 373 -24.70 31.65 0.75
C LYS A 373 -25.96 32.18 0.08
N GLU A 374 -26.59 31.36 -0.75
CA GLU A 374 -28.02 31.48 -1.04
C GLU A 374 -28.66 30.11 -0.96
N ASP A 375 -29.60 30.04 -0.04
CA ASP A 375 -30.53 28.94 0.18
C ASP A 375 -31.54 28.84 -0.95
N LYS A 376 -31.96 27.59 -1.21
CA LYS A 376 -33.19 27.14 -1.83
C LYS A 376 -33.34 27.39 -3.35
N GLU A 377 -33.35 26.28 -4.08
CA GLU A 377 -34.50 25.81 -4.87
C GLU A 377 -34.18 24.46 -5.52
N GLU A 378 -35.09 23.49 -5.36
CA GLU A 378 -35.11 22.24 -6.07
C GLU A 378 -35.35 22.52 -7.55
N ASN A 379 -34.31 22.42 -8.35
CA ASN A 379 -34.45 22.35 -9.81
C ASN A 379 -33.81 21.08 -10.33
N LYS A 380 -34.59 20.28 -11.06
CA LYS A 380 -34.12 19.17 -11.90
C LYS A 380 -32.90 19.62 -12.69
N ILE A 381 -31.71 19.21 -12.24
CA ILE A 381 -30.48 19.48 -12.98
C ILE A 381 -30.35 18.39 -14.04
N GLU A 382 -30.57 18.77 -15.30
CA GLU A 382 -30.11 17.99 -16.43
C GLU A 382 -28.60 17.73 -16.30
N LEU A 383 -28.23 16.44 -16.31
CA LEU A 383 -26.86 15.96 -16.29
C LEU A 383 -26.08 16.49 -17.49
N LYS A 384 -25.38 17.60 -17.35
CA LYS A 384 -24.33 18.00 -18.28
C LYS A 384 -23.04 17.32 -17.86
N ASN A 385 -22.60 16.33 -18.64
CA ASN A 385 -21.27 15.76 -18.52
C ASN A 385 -20.24 16.85 -18.80
N GLU A 386 -19.51 17.26 -17.76
CA GLU A 386 -18.37 18.16 -17.92
C GLU A 386 -17.20 17.40 -18.56
N ILE A 387 -16.98 17.64 -19.85
CA ILE A 387 -15.82 17.13 -20.58
C ILE A 387 -14.63 18.03 -20.28
N LYS A 388 -13.57 17.47 -19.72
CA LYS A 388 -12.36 18.21 -19.40
C LYS A 388 -11.26 17.88 -20.40
N LYS A 389 -10.79 18.88 -21.13
CA LYS A 389 -9.70 18.74 -22.08
C LYS A 389 -8.37 18.66 -21.36
N ILE A 390 -7.56 17.70 -21.75
CA ILE A 390 -6.23 17.49 -21.18
C ILE A 390 -5.21 18.16 -22.08
N ALA A 391 -4.44 19.09 -21.53
CA ALA A 391 -3.35 19.77 -22.21
C ALA A 391 -2.02 19.47 -21.54
N ILE A 392 -1.01 19.13 -22.34
CA ILE A 392 0.37 18.96 -21.86
C ILE A 392 1.17 20.20 -22.23
N TYR A 393 1.91 20.71 -21.23
CA TYR A 393 2.93 21.75 -21.44
C TYR A 393 4.25 21.12 -21.81
N ASN A 394 4.81 21.49 -22.95
CA ASN A 394 6.19 21.22 -23.24
C ASN A 394 7.04 22.32 -22.56
N THR A 395 7.83 21.91 -21.57
CA THR A 395 8.63 22.81 -20.72
C THR A 395 9.74 23.54 -21.51
N SER A 396 10.23 22.99 -22.62
CA SER A 396 11.27 23.61 -23.44
C SER A 396 10.78 24.72 -24.35
N ASN A 397 9.47 24.69 -24.76
CA ASN A 397 8.95 25.65 -25.75
C ASN A 397 7.65 26.36 -25.37
N LYS A 398 7.15 26.22 -24.15
CA LYS A 398 5.86 26.77 -23.68
C LYS A 398 4.66 26.48 -24.61
N LYS A 399 4.75 25.50 -25.50
CA LYS A 399 3.67 25.07 -26.40
C LYS A 399 2.92 23.89 -25.76
N ARG A 400 1.61 24.03 -25.68
CA ARG A 400 0.73 22.95 -25.22
C ARG A 400 0.51 21.95 -26.35
N GLN A 401 0.71 20.67 -26.06
CA GLN A 401 0.31 19.58 -26.96
C GLN A 401 -1.01 18.99 -26.46
N PHE A 402 -2.03 19.04 -27.32
CA PHE A 402 -3.34 18.45 -27.08
C PHE A 402 -3.39 17.07 -27.74
N TYR A 403 -3.46 16.01 -26.93
CA TYR A 403 -3.59 14.65 -27.43
C TYR A 403 -5.05 14.24 -27.76
N GLY A 404 -6.00 15.13 -27.51
CA GLY A 404 -7.43 14.83 -27.74
C GLY A 404 -7.98 13.79 -26.78
N ILE A 405 -7.44 13.73 -25.57
CA ILE A 405 -7.88 12.85 -24.51
C ILE A 405 -8.67 13.68 -23.51
N ASP A 406 -9.88 13.25 -23.21
CA ASP A 406 -10.74 13.89 -22.21
C ASP A 406 -11.02 12.89 -21.08
N ILE A 407 -11.01 13.37 -19.84
CA ILE A 407 -11.47 12.63 -18.68
C ILE A 407 -12.87 13.09 -18.37
N ILE A 408 -13.81 12.16 -18.42
CA ILE A 408 -15.20 12.47 -18.12
C ILE A 408 -15.41 12.40 -16.62
N LYS A 409 -15.71 13.55 -16.02
CA LYS A 409 -16.23 13.58 -14.66
C LYS A 409 -17.73 13.30 -14.73
N ILE A 410 -18.11 12.08 -14.40
CA ILE A 410 -19.51 11.71 -14.31
C ILE A 410 -19.96 12.04 -12.88
N LYS A 411 -20.83 13.05 -12.73
CA LYS A 411 -21.36 13.46 -11.44
C LYS A 411 -22.20 12.37 -10.75
N ASP A 412 -22.83 11.49 -11.55
CA ASP A 412 -23.73 10.47 -11.06
C ASP A 412 -23.50 9.13 -11.78
N LEU A 413 -22.28 8.60 -11.69
CA LEU A 413 -22.01 7.27 -12.21
C LEU A 413 -22.58 6.21 -11.28
N THR A 414 -23.77 5.76 -11.57
CA THR A 414 -24.34 4.57 -10.94
C THR A 414 -23.77 3.34 -11.64
N LEU A 415 -22.55 2.95 -11.33
CA LEU A 415 -21.93 1.75 -11.91
C LEU A 415 -22.36 0.46 -11.23
N CYS A 416 -22.86 0.54 -10.01
CA CYS A 416 -23.32 -0.62 -9.29
C CYS A 416 -24.50 -0.27 -8.40
N HIS A 417 -25.59 -0.96 -8.58
CA HIS A 417 -26.58 -1.11 -7.55
C HIS A 417 -26.01 -2.06 -6.51
N ILE A 418 -25.29 -1.54 -5.49
CA ILE A 418 -24.87 -2.36 -4.39
C ILE A 418 -26.05 -2.47 -3.44
N VAL A 419 -26.58 -3.65 -3.40
CA VAL A 419 -27.52 -4.03 -2.38
C VAL A 419 -26.73 -4.30 -1.11
N GLN A 420 -27.13 -3.71 0.01
CA GLN A 420 -26.55 -4.09 1.28
C GLN A 420 -26.68 -5.59 1.46
N PRO A 421 -25.57 -6.35 1.63
CA PRO A 421 -25.65 -7.77 1.82
C PRO A 421 -26.48 -8.05 3.06
N LYS A 422 -27.49 -8.90 2.94
CA LYS A 422 -28.23 -9.41 4.10
C LYS A 422 -27.36 -10.48 4.74
N PHE A 423 -26.99 -10.27 5.99
CA PHE A 423 -26.26 -11.25 6.76
C PHE A 423 -27.23 -12.11 7.56
N ASN A 424 -27.04 -13.41 7.57
CA ASN A 424 -27.74 -14.32 8.46
C ASN A 424 -26.91 -14.54 9.73
N PHE A 425 -27.51 -14.20 10.85
CA PHE A 425 -27.00 -14.48 12.18
C PHE A 425 -27.81 -15.62 12.81
N GLY A 426 -27.29 -16.29 13.84
CA GLY A 426 -27.80 -17.55 14.39
C GLY A 426 -29.34 -17.69 14.44
N ASN A 427 -30.06 -16.76 15.00
CA ASN A 427 -31.52 -16.80 15.13
C ASN A 427 -32.32 -16.13 14.00
N LYS A 428 -31.83 -16.17 12.76
CA LYS A 428 -32.53 -15.71 11.55
C LYS A 428 -32.97 -14.24 11.55
N LYS A 429 -32.60 -13.42 12.53
CA LYS A 429 -32.90 -12.00 12.54
C LYS A 429 -31.96 -11.25 11.60
N LYS A 430 -32.50 -10.50 10.65
CA LYS A 430 -31.76 -9.58 9.78
C LYS A 430 -31.25 -8.43 10.65
N VAL A 431 -29.94 -8.39 10.92
CA VAL A 431 -29.35 -7.36 11.79
C VAL A 431 -28.24 -6.63 11.07
N SER A 432 -28.05 -5.35 11.39
CA SER A 432 -26.91 -4.59 10.92
C SER A 432 -25.63 -5.06 11.62
N LEU A 433 -24.49 -5.03 10.91
CA LEU A 433 -23.17 -5.43 11.40
C LEU A 433 -22.68 -4.77 12.70
N ASN A 434 -23.38 -3.76 13.20
CA ASN A 434 -22.98 -2.94 14.34
C ASN A 434 -23.60 -3.33 15.68
N LYS A 435 -24.33 -4.45 15.76
CA LYS A 435 -24.93 -4.91 17.02
C LYS A 435 -24.42 -6.29 17.35
N ASP A 436 -24.14 -6.54 18.63
CA ASP A 436 -23.82 -7.86 19.18
C ASP A 436 -24.94 -8.83 18.82
N THR A 437 -24.64 -9.81 17.98
CA THR A 437 -25.61 -10.76 17.46
C THR A 437 -25.07 -12.16 17.63
N GLU A 438 -25.99 -13.13 17.80
CA GLU A 438 -25.63 -14.52 17.87
C GLU A 438 -24.82 -14.96 16.64
N VAL A 439 -23.81 -15.78 16.85
CA VAL A 439 -22.99 -16.32 15.77
C VAL A 439 -23.80 -17.24 14.86
N ALA A 440 -23.59 -17.15 13.55
CA ALA A 440 -24.36 -17.89 12.56
C ALA A 440 -24.09 -19.40 12.59
N ARG A 441 -22.86 -19.80 12.87
CA ARG A 441 -22.43 -21.18 13.05
C ARG A 441 -21.48 -21.28 14.22
N LEU A 442 -21.93 -21.95 15.27
CA LEU A 442 -21.15 -22.16 16.48
C LEU A 442 -20.24 -23.39 16.32
N LYS A 443 -18.97 -23.21 16.66
CA LYS A 443 -18.00 -24.30 16.86
C LYS A 443 -17.43 -24.28 18.28
N MET A 444 -17.59 -23.18 18.99
CA MET A 444 -17.13 -22.98 20.35
C MET A 444 -18.23 -23.41 21.33
N ASN A 445 -18.37 -24.72 21.51
CA ASN A 445 -19.30 -25.30 22.49
C ASN A 445 -18.53 -26.36 23.30
N SER A 446 -17.50 -25.89 24.03
CA SER A 446 -16.49 -26.79 24.58
C SER A 446 -16.28 -26.56 26.08
N THR A 447 -15.97 -27.64 26.76
CA THR A 447 -15.37 -27.67 28.10
C THR A 447 -13.85 -27.76 28.03
N ASN A 448 -13.29 -28.10 26.88
CA ASN A 448 -11.88 -28.47 26.70
C ASN A 448 -11.04 -27.26 26.28
N TRP A 449 -10.99 -26.27 27.13
CA TRP A 449 -10.19 -25.08 26.95
C TRP A 449 -9.51 -24.68 28.26
N ILE A 450 -8.42 -23.93 28.16
CA ILE A 450 -7.69 -23.41 29.33
C ILE A 450 -7.36 -21.95 29.16
N CYS A 451 -7.21 -21.24 30.28
CA CYS A 451 -6.72 -19.87 30.35
C CYS A 451 -5.49 -19.82 31.26
N LEU A 452 -4.34 -19.52 30.69
CA LEU A 452 -3.11 -19.28 31.45
C LEU A 452 -3.00 -17.79 31.78
N TYR A 453 -2.66 -17.47 33.02
CA TYR A 453 -2.49 -16.09 33.47
C TYR A 453 -1.34 -15.98 34.48
N HIS A 454 -0.61 -14.86 34.44
CA HIS A 454 0.45 -14.60 35.43
C HIS A 454 -0.20 -14.29 36.80
N LYS A 455 0.43 -14.75 37.89
CA LYS A 455 -0.04 -14.57 39.29
C LYS A 455 -0.41 -13.13 39.65
N SER A 456 0.26 -12.13 39.07
CA SER A 456 -0.04 -10.71 39.30
C SER A 456 -1.42 -10.29 38.79
N LEU A 457 -2.05 -11.08 37.91
CA LEU A 457 -3.34 -10.81 37.29
C LEU A 457 -4.49 -11.56 37.94
N GLU A 458 -4.23 -12.37 38.97
CA GLU A 458 -5.20 -13.26 39.61
C GLU A 458 -6.52 -12.56 39.99
N LYS A 459 -6.45 -11.37 40.62
CA LYS A 459 -7.66 -10.60 40.98
C LYS A 459 -8.51 -10.17 39.77
N CYS A 460 -7.90 -10.10 38.59
CA CYS A 460 -8.55 -9.67 37.34
C CYS A 460 -9.17 -10.83 36.57
N THR A 461 -8.82 -12.08 36.88
CA THR A 461 -9.40 -13.25 36.23
C THR A 461 -10.88 -13.43 36.55
N TYR A 462 -11.30 -13.17 37.76
CA TYR A 462 -12.73 -13.19 38.13
C TYR A 462 -13.56 -12.19 37.34
N ASP A 463 -13.02 -10.98 37.14
CA ASP A 463 -13.64 -9.95 36.33
C ASP A 463 -13.71 -10.38 34.85
N LEU A 464 -12.65 -10.98 34.34
CA LEU A 464 -12.58 -11.47 32.96
C LEU A 464 -13.59 -12.62 32.75
N LEU A 465 -13.70 -13.56 33.70
CA LEU A 465 -14.65 -14.65 33.63
C LEU A 465 -16.10 -14.13 33.59
N SER A 466 -16.44 -13.20 34.47
CA SER A 466 -17.77 -12.57 34.50
C SER A 466 -18.09 -11.86 33.18
N ASP A 467 -17.15 -11.15 32.60
CA ASP A 467 -17.33 -10.48 31.31
C ASP A 467 -17.45 -11.50 30.15
N ILE A 468 -16.73 -12.63 30.18
CA ILE A 468 -16.87 -13.74 29.23
C ILE A 468 -18.28 -14.34 29.34
N GLU A 469 -18.77 -14.66 30.56
CA GLU A 469 -20.09 -15.22 30.79
C GLU A 469 -21.22 -14.30 30.34
N PHE A 470 -21.07 -13.01 30.55
CA PHE A 470 -22.02 -12.00 30.07
C PHE A 470 -22.06 -11.94 28.55
N CYS A 471 -20.90 -11.92 27.89
CA CYS A 471 -20.81 -11.79 26.44
C CYS A 471 -21.23 -13.06 25.71
N GLN A 472 -20.90 -14.24 26.22
CA GLN A 472 -21.28 -15.51 25.62
C GLN A 472 -22.78 -15.70 25.49
N LYS A 473 -23.56 -15.27 26.49
CA LYS A 473 -25.03 -15.32 26.45
C LYS A 473 -25.61 -14.52 25.28
N LYS A 474 -25.01 -13.36 24.96
CA LYS A 474 -25.44 -12.53 23.85
C LYS A 474 -25.07 -13.12 22.47
N LEU A 475 -23.98 -13.86 22.40
CA LEU A 475 -23.46 -14.46 21.18
C LEU A 475 -24.03 -15.84 20.91
N GLY A 476 -24.82 -16.41 21.84
CA GLY A 476 -25.30 -17.78 21.75
C GLY A 476 -24.18 -18.82 21.92
N ILE A 477 -23.08 -18.42 22.59
CA ILE A 477 -21.94 -19.27 22.88
C ILE A 477 -22.14 -19.90 24.26
N ASN A 478 -21.74 -21.16 24.42
CA ASN A 478 -21.84 -21.87 25.69
C ASN A 478 -20.47 -22.45 26.08
N LEU A 479 -19.62 -21.61 26.66
CA LEU A 479 -18.38 -22.06 27.27
C LEU A 479 -18.65 -22.46 28.71
N LYS A 480 -18.42 -23.70 29.05
CA LYS A 480 -18.39 -24.14 30.42
C LYS A 480 -17.02 -23.89 31.01
N SER A 481 -16.95 -23.26 32.15
CA SER A 481 -15.73 -22.98 32.86
C SER A 481 -15.83 -23.47 34.29
N ASP A 482 -14.80 -24.15 34.73
CA ASP A 482 -14.57 -24.46 36.15
C ASP A 482 -13.16 -24.04 36.54
N ASP A 483 -12.77 -24.24 37.78
CA ASP A 483 -11.45 -23.83 38.30
C ASP A 483 -10.29 -24.53 37.57
N SER A 484 -10.52 -25.72 37.01
CA SER A 484 -9.49 -26.47 36.29
C SER A 484 -9.11 -25.86 34.93
N ASN A 485 -9.96 -24.98 34.38
CA ASN A 485 -9.68 -24.24 33.16
C ASN A 485 -8.71 -23.07 33.37
N TRP A 486 -8.49 -22.64 34.63
CA TRP A 486 -7.69 -21.47 34.93
C TRP A 486 -6.34 -21.85 35.55
N ILE A 487 -5.26 -21.67 34.78
CA ILE A 487 -3.91 -22.08 35.17
C ILE A 487 -3.08 -20.84 35.55
N ARG A 488 -2.66 -20.81 36.82
CA ARG A 488 -1.84 -19.71 37.35
C ARG A 488 -0.38 -19.96 37.09
N MET A 489 0.28 -19.01 36.42
CA MET A 489 1.71 -19.02 36.13
C MET A 489 2.46 -18.16 37.16
N ASN A 490 3.55 -18.69 37.71
CA ASN A 490 4.35 -18.00 38.72
C ASN A 490 5.49 -17.17 38.14
N SER A 491 5.87 -17.43 36.90
CA SER A 491 6.95 -16.75 36.18
C SER A 491 6.52 -16.36 34.76
N ASP A 492 7.29 -15.46 34.14
CA ASP A 492 7.16 -15.11 32.71
C ASP A 492 8.12 -15.93 31.84
N ASN A 493 8.70 -17.02 32.38
CA ASN A 493 9.52 -17.94 31.61
C ASN A 493 8.64 -18.68 30.58
N VAL A 494 8.95 -18.51 29.31
CA VAL A 494 8.21 -19.09 28.19
C VAL A 494 8.00 -20.59 28.36
N LYS A 495 9.06 -21.30 28.76
CA LYS A 495 9.03 -22.77 28.87
C LYS A 495 8.02 -23.26 29.91
N ASP A 496 7.88 -22.56 31.04
CA ASP A 496 6.90 -22.93 32.08
C ASP A 496 5.46 -22.86 31.53
N TRP A 497 5.19 -21.90 30.66
CA TRP A 497 3.88 -21.75 29.99
C TRP A 497 3.65 -22.86 28.94
N GLU A 498 4.69 -23.19 28.17
CA GLU A 498 4.66 -24.26 27.17
C GLU A 498 4.44 -25.61 27.83
N ASP A 499 5.21 -25.93 28.86
CA ASP A 499 5.11 -27.19 29.61
C ASP A 499 3.70 -27.36 30.25
N SER A 500 3.13 -26.26 30.78
CA SER A 500 1.78 -26.28 31.34
C SER A 500 0.69 -26.54 30.29
N VAL A 501 0.85 -26.03 29.08
CA VAL A 501 -0.06 -26.36 27.97
C VAL A 501 0.12 -27.80 27.53
N GLU A 502 1.36 -28.27 27.40
CA GLU A 502 1.63 -29.66 27.01
C GLU A 502 1.05 -30.67 28.00
N GLN A 503 1.24 -30.43 29.29
CA GLN A 503 0.63 -31.26 30.33
C GLN A 503 -0.89 -31.33 30.17
N LYS A 504 -1.55 -30.20 29.91
CA LYS A 504 -2.99 -30.19 29.70
C LYS A 504 -3.43 -30.88 28.41
N MET A 505 -2.63 -30.82 27.36
CA MET A 505 -2.89 -31.55 26.12
C MET A 505 -2.82 -33.08 26.30
N GLU A 506 -2.03 -33.56 27.25
CA GLU A 506 -1.99 -34.98 27.62
C GLU A 506 -3.22 -35.42 28.45
N GLU A 507 -3.78 -34.49 29.24
CA GLU A 507 -4.93 -34.76 30.11
C GLU A 507 -6.28 -34.70 29.39
N ILE A 508 -6.42 -33.75 28.43
CA ILE A 508 -7.69 -33.48 27.73
C ILE A 508 -7.45 -33.25 26.23
N ASP A 509 -8.47 -33.51 25.42
CA ASP A 509 -8.49 -33.10 24.00
C ASP A 509 -8.70 -31.59 23.90
N LEU A 510 -7.60 -30.85 24.03
CA LEU A 510 -7.58 -29.40 24.17
C LEU A 510 -7.97 -28.71 22.85
N GLU A 511 -9.09 -28.00 22.82
CA GLU A 511 -9.58 -27.31 21.63
C GLU A 511 -8.92 -25.94 21.44
N PHE A 512 -8.74 -25.16 22.51
CA PHE A 512 -8.09 -23.86 22.43
C PHE A 512 -7.53 -23.38 23.76
N VAL A 513 -6.59 -22.45 23.66
CA VAL A 513 -5.91 -21.82 24.81
C VAL A 513 -6.10 -20.32 24.79
N ILE A 514 -6.43 -19.74 25.95
CA ILE A 514 -6.39 -18.30 26.19
C ILE A 514 -5.13 -17.97 26.98
N PHE A 515 -4.35 -17.00 26.51
CA PHE A 515 -3.24 -16.42 27.25
C PHE A 515 -3.63 -15.01 27.72
N PHE A 516 -3.74 -14.81 29.02
CA PHE A 516 -4.04 -13.52 29.63
C PHE A 516 -2.75 -12.89 30.15
N ILE A 517 -2.17 -11.98 29.36
CA ILE A 517 -0.84 -11.42 29.57
C ILE A 517 -0.81 -9.89 29.47
N SER A 518 0.21 -9.26 30.10
CA SER A 518 0.46 -7.82 29.98
C SER A 518 1.15 -7.47 28.65
N LYS A 519 0.97 -6.23 28.19
CA LYS A 519 1.65 -5.70 26.98
C LYS A 519 3.17 -5.67 27.13
N GLU A 520 3.69 -5.51 28.34
CA GLU A 520 5.12 -5.45 28.60
C GLU A 520 5.82 -6.78 28.25
N ASN A 521 5.09 -7.90 28.23
CA ASN A 521 5.61 -9.22 27.88
C ASN A 521 5.51 -9.54 26.38
N ASN A 522 6.01 -8.65 25.52
CA ASN A 522 5.98 -8.85 24.07
C ASN A 522 6.80 -10.08 23.61
N HIS A 523 7.85 -10.44 24.34
CA HIS A 523 8.63 -11.65 24.09
C HIS A 523 7.78 -12.90 24.33
N LEU A 524 7.17 -13.01 25.49
CA LEU A 524 6.26 -14.11 25.86
C LEU A 524 5.14 -14.27 24.83
N TYR A 525 4.52 -13.16 24.39
CA TYR A 525 3.50 -13.19 23.34
C TYR A 525 4.00 -13.84 22.03
N LYS A 526 5.18 -13.46 21.57
CA LYS A 526 5.75 -13.98 20.31
C LYS A 526 6.05 -15.47 20.40
N GLU A 527 6.68 -15.90 21.47
CA GLU A 527 7.06 -17.30 21.64
C GLU A 527 5.83 -18.19 21.83
N LEU A 528 4.86 -17.81 22.67
CA LEU A 528 3.62 -18.57 22.82
C LEU A 528 2.81 -18.66 21.53
N LYS A 529 2.84 -17.62 20.69
CA LYS A 529 2.22 -17.67 19.36
C LYS A 529 2.96 -18.58 18.40
N LYS A 530 4.28 -18.57 18.41
CA LYS A 530 5.11 -19.48 17.62
C LYS A 530 4.86 -20.93 18.04
N PHE A 531 4.92 -21.21 19.33
CA PHE A 531 4.67 -22.52 19.90
C PHE A 531 3.27 -23.06 19.49
N SER A 532 2.23 -22.26 19.71
CA SER A 532 0.86 -22.68 19.41
C SER A 532 0.60 -22.90 17.92
N LEU A 533 1.11 -22.03 17.03
CA LEU A 533 0.78 -22.05 15.61
C LEU A 533 1.75 -22.89 14.77
N CYS A 534 3.05 -22.83 15.11
CA CYS A 534 4.09 -23.44 14.27
C CYS A 534 4.57 -24.78 14.78
N GLU A 535 4.57 -25.00 16.10
CA GLU A 535 5.13 -26.20 16.70
C GLU A 535 4.06 -27.24 17.07
N LYS A 536 2.94 -26.81 17.63
CA LYS A 536 1.90 -27.72 18.14
C LYS A 536 0.59 -27.71 17.33
N GLY A 537 0.29 -26.60 16.63
CA GLY A 537 -0.88 -26.55 15.74
C GLY A 537 -2.24 -26.42 16.44
N TYR A 538 -2.32 -25.89 17.67
CA TYR A 538 -3.58 -25.67 18.37
C TYR A 538 -4.07 -24.21 18.28
N VAL A 539 -5.37 -24.03 18.47
CA VAL A 539 -5.98 -22.70 18.46
C VAL A 539 -5.61 -21.93 19.72
N SER A 540 -5.06 -20.74 19.57
CA SER A 540 -4.73 -19.88 20.69
C SER A 540 -5.26 -18.45 20.52
N GLN A 541 -5.63 -17.84 21.65
CA GLN A 541 -6.07 -16.45 21.72
C GLN A 541 -5.36 -15.73 22.86
N VAL A 542 -4.84 -14.54 22.57
CA VAL A 542 -4.23 -13.68 23.59
C VAL A 542 -5.19 -12.57 23.96
N ILE A 543 -5.38 -12.35 25.25
CA ILE A 543 -6.07 -11.22 25.82
C ILE A 543 -5.03 -10.32 26.48
N ASN A 544 -4.90 -9.10 25.97
CA ASN A 544 -4.00 -8.11 26.55
C ASN A 544 -4.64 -7.48 27.77
N PHE A 545 -4.05 -7.68 28.93
CA PHE A 545 -4.53 -7.19 30.21
C PHE A 545 -4.65 -5.67 30.26
N ASP A 546 -3.62 -4.94 29.81
CA ASP A 546 -3.59 -3.49 29.91
C ASP A 546 -4.71 -2.87 29.08
N LYS A 547 -4.91 -3.41 27.88
CA LYS A 547 -6.04 -3.00 27.02
C LYS A 547 -7.38 -3.35 27.65
N TYR A 548 -7.52 -4.54 28.22
CA TYR A 548 -8.74 -4.95 28.90
C TYR A 548 -9.06 -4.04 30.08
N LYS A 549 -8.06 -3.76 30.93
CA LYS A 549 -8.15 -2.88 32.09
C LYS A 549 -8.59 -1.45 31.69
N ASP A 550 -7.99 -0.88 30.65
CA ASP A 550 -8.34 0.45 30.16
C ASP A 550 -9.77 0.49 29.59
N LEU A 551 -10.16 -0.54 28.85
CA LEU A 551 -11.53 -0.65 28.33
C LEU A 551 -12.56 -0.84 29.45
N LYS A 552 -12.20 -1.58 30.52
CA LYS A 552 -13.07 -1.77 31.69
C LYS A 552 -13.29 -0.46 32.43
N LYS A 553 -12.27 0.36 32.66
CA LYS A 553 -12.41 1.72 33.21
C LYS A 553 -13.40 2.57 32.42
N ASN A 554 -13.45 2.39 31.09
CA ASN A 554 -14.31 3.15 30.18
C ASN A 554 -15.64 2.45 29.87
N LYS A 555 -15.98 1.34 30.54
CA LYS A 555 -17.19 0.52 30.33
C LYS A 555 -17.34 0.01 28.87
N LYS A 556 -16.23 -0.27 28.21
CA LYS A 556 -16.16 -0.75 26.81
C LYS A 556 -15.63 -2.18 26.68
N GLN A 557 -15.35 -2.86 27.79
CA GLN A 557 -14.78 -4.21 27.82
C GLN A 557 -15.68 -5.26 27.16
N ALA A 558 -16.99 -5.15 27.28
CA ALA A 558 -17.93 -6.12 26.72
C ALA A 558 -17.77 -6.26 25.18
N SER A 559 -17.63 -5.15 24.46
CA SER A 559 -17.38 -5.20 23.02
C SER A 559 -16.03 -5.84 22.69
N TYR A 560 -15.00 -5.62 23.49
CA TYR A 560 -13.70 -6.25 23.33
C TYR A 560 -13.75 -7.76 23.54
N ILE A 561 -14.42 -8.21 24.62
CA ILE A 561 -14.58 -9.64 24.92
C ILE A 561 -15.47 -10.33 23.87
N SER A 562 -16.58 -9.70 23.46
CA SER A 562 -17.39 -10.22 22.33
C SER A 562 -16.56 -10.45 21.08
N ASN A 563 -15.68 -9.51 20.71
CA ASN A 563 -14.78 -9.69 19.58
C ASN A 563 -13.76 -10.83 19.78
N ILE A 564 -13.26 -11.02 21.00
CA ILE A 564 -12.37 -12.14 21.32
C ILE A 564 -13.08 -13.48 21.13
N LEU A 565 -14.29 -13.62 21.69
CA LEU A 565 -15.08 -14.85 21.57
C LEU A 565 -15.45 -15.17 20.11
N THR A 566 -15.84 -14.17 19.33
CA THR A 566 -16.10 -14.36 17.90
C THR A 566 -14.85 -14.74 17.11
N GLN A 567 -13.66 -14.21 17.48
CA GLN A 567 -12.38 -14.62 16.88
C GLN A 567 -12.04 -16.09 17.20
N ILE A 568 -12.26 -16.53 18.43
CA ILE A 568 -12.05 -17.93 18.82
C ILE A 568 -12.99 -18.83 18.02
N ASN A 569 -14.28 -18.48 17.94
CA ASN A 569 -15.26 -19.25 17.15
C ASN A 569 -14.83 -19.40 15.68
N CYS A 570 -14.34 -18.34 15.05
CA CYS A 570 -13.84 -18.41 13.68
C CYS A 570 -12.58 -19.29 13.55
N LYS A 571 -11.64 -19.21 14.49
CA LYS A 571 -10.43 -20.04 14.49
C LYS A 571 -10.73 -21.52 14.64
N LEU A 572 -11.79 -21.86 15.35
CA LEU A 572 -12.30 -23.23 15.49
C LEU A 572 -13.13 -23.70 14.29
N GLY A 573 -13.30 -22.85 13.27
CA GLY A 573 -14.06 -23.18 12.05
C GLY A 573 -15.55 -22.84 12.14
N GLY A 574 -15.98 -22.03 13.10
CA GLY A 574 -17.31 -21.44 13.16
C GLY A 574 -17.44 -20.24 12.21
N ALA A 575 -18.65 -19.70 12.08
CA ALA A 575 -18.93 -18.51 11.32
C ALA A 575 -19.74 -17.52 12.16
N ASN A 576 -19.28 -16.28 12.24
CA ASN A 576 -20.00 -15.25 12.98
C ASN A 576 -21.24 -14.78 12.22
N TYR A 577 -21.15 -14.72 10.90
CA TYR A 577 -22.25 -14.42 9.98
C TYR A 577 -22.06 -15.19 8.67
N ILE A 578 -23.14 -15.39 7.96
CA ILE A 578 -23.16 -16.04 6.65
C ILE A 578 -23.82 -15.08 5.65
N LEU A 579 -23.22 -14.93 4.48
CA LEU A 579 -23.79 -14.13 3.41
C LEU A 579 -25.03 -14.82 2.83
N ASN A 580 -26.10 -14.08 2.68
CA ASN A 580 -27.27 -14.57 1.92
C ASN A 580 -27.03 -14.28 0.44
N LEU A 581 -26.37 -15.24 -0.22
CA LEU A 581 -26.03 -15.13 -1.63
C LEU A 581 -27.21 -15.54 -2.53
N ASP A 582 -27.14 -15.08 -3.79
CA ASP A 582 -28.09 -15.50 -4.82
C ASP A 582 -28.07 -17.01 -5.04
N ASN A 583 -29.22 -17.58 -5.38
CA ASN A 583 -29.36 -19.00 -5.66
C ASN A 583 -28.48 -19.44 -6.84
N ASP A 584 -28.29 -18.58 -7.84
CA ASP A 584 -27.41 -18.86 -8.99
C ASP A 584 -25.95 -19.11 -8.55
N ILE A 585 -25.49 -18.39 -7.51
CA ILE A 585 -24.14 -18.59 -6.94
C ILE A 585 -24.10 -19.82 -6.06
N LYS A 586 -25.14 -20.04 -5.22
CA LYS A 586 -25.23 -21.18 -4.32
C LYS A 586 -25.31 -22.53 -5.04
N GLN A 587 -25.88 -22.55 -6.25
CA GLN A 587 -26.01 -23.77 -7.07
C GLN A 587 -24.71 -24.14 -7.79
N ARG A 588 -23.75 -23.23 -7.89
CA ARG A 588 -22.46 -23.47 -8.56
C ARG A 588 -21.43 -23.98 -7.56
N ASP A 589 -20.54 -24.84 -8.02
CA ASP A 589 -19.36 -25.26 -7.26
C ASP A 589 -18.26 -24.22 -7.45
N ILE A 590 -18.28 -23.18 -6.61
CA ILE A 590 -17.33 -22.05 -6.66
C ILE A 590 -16.48 -22.09 -5.39
N MET A 591 -15.17 -21.97 -5.56
CA MET A 591 -14.22 -21.74 -4.49
C MET A 591 -13.59 -20.35 -4.67
N PHE A 592 -13.63 -19.52 -3.63
CA PHE A 592 -12.87 -18.27 -3.58
C PHE A 592 -11.55 -18.50 -2.87
N ILE A 593 -10.46 -18.08 -3.50
CA ILE A 593 -9.11 -18.19 -2.95
C ILE A 593 -8.54 -16.77 -2.83
N GLY A 594 -8.23 -16.36 -1.60
CA GLY A 594 -7.48 -15.13 -1.31
C GLY A 594 -6.00 -15.46 -1.12
N ILE A 595 -5.14 -14.71 -1.78
CA ILE A 595 -3.68 -14.83 -1.65
C ILE A 595 -3.12 -13.47 -1.22
N ASP A 596 -2.34 -13.45 -0.15
CA ASP A 596 -1.67 -12.24 0.33
C ASP A 596 -0.22 -12.50 0.70
N PHE A 597 0.61 -11.45 0.59
CA PHE A 597 2.02 -11.48 0.90
C PHE A 597 2.33 -10.62 2.12
N GLY A 598 2.79 -11.25 3.19
CA GLY A 598 3.35 -10.59 4.36
C GLY A 598 4.88 -10.51 4.24
N LEU A 599 5.41 -9.30 4.26
CA LEU A 599 6.84 -9.09 4.46
C LEU A 599 7.06 -8.71 5.92
N ASN A 600 7.96 -9.41 6.59
CA ASN A 600 8.35 -9.02 7.93
C ASN A 600 9.10 -7.68 7.85
N ALA A 601 8.53 -6.65 8.46
CA ALA A 601 9.17 -5.35 8.58
C ALA A 601 10.17 -5.35 9.75
N SER A 602 11.11 -6.31 9.79
CA SER A 602 12.15 -6.24 10.82
C SER A 602 13.04 -5.02 10.55
N HIS A 603 13.48 -4.42 11.63
CA HIS A 603 14.23 -3.17 11.62
C HIS A 603 15.69 -3.34 11.13
N THR A 604 16.12 -4.54 10.82
CA THR A 604 17.49 -4.81 10.37
C THR A 604 17.50 -5.39 8.95
N TRP A 605 17.78 -4.55 7.98
CA TRP A 605 17.96 -4.91 6.56
C TRP A 605 19.08 -5.91 6.30
N LYS A 606 19.95 -6.18 7.28
CA LYS A 606 21.06 -7.13 7.18
C LYS A 606 20.63 -8.59 7.07
N ARG A 607 19.38 -8.93 7.42
CA ARG A 607 18.81 -10.27 7.21
C ARG A 607 17.77 -10.23 6.10
N ARG A 608 17.99 -10.99 5.02
CA ARG A 608 16.94 -11.30 4.03
C ARG A 608 15.85 -12.07 4.77
N GLU A 609 14.82 -11.36 5.21
CA GLU A 609 13.72 -11.99 5.88
C GLU A 609 12.85 -12.73 4.88
N LYS A 610 12.44 -13.92 5.26
CA LYS A 610 11.52 -14.74 4.49
C LYS A 610 10.15 -14.04 4.50
N GLY A 611 9.58 -13.77 3.33
CA GLY A 611 8.19 -13.36 3.22
C GLY A 611 7.28 -14.54 3.58
N VAL A 612 6.11 -14.22 4.10
CA VAL A 612 5.04 -15.19 4.35
C VAL A 612 3.98 -15.02 3.27
N ILE A 613 3.62 -16.09 2.62
CA ILE A 613 2.46 -16.15 1.73
C ILE A 613 1.32 -16.74 2.53
N SER A 614 0.20 -16.02 2.64
CA SER A 614 -1.04 -16.56 3.17
C SER A 614 -1.98 -16.92 2.03
N LEU A 615 -2.61 -18.08 2.16
CA LEU A 615 -3.61 -18.58 1.22
C LEU A 615 -4.84 -18.97 2.02
N ILE A 616 -5.97 -18.34 1.71
CA ILE A 616 -7.25 -18.60 2.35
C ILE A 616 -8.23 -19.01 1.27
N ALA A 617 -8.90 -20.15 1.47
CA ALA A 617 -9.90 -20.67 0.54
C ALA A 617 -11.23 -20.92 1.25
N THR A 618 -12.34 -20.67 0.56
CA THR A 618 -13.67 -21.03 1.06
C THR A 618 -13.86 -22.55 1.02
N ARG A 619 -14.48 -23.10 2.07
CA ARG A 619 -14.61 -24.55 2.28
C ARG A 619 -15.95 -25.13 1.84
N ASP A 620 -16.99 -24.33 1.86
CA ASP A 620 -18.35 -24.79 1.64
C ASP A 620 -19.19 -23.77 0.86
N LYS A 621 -20.42 -24.15 0.51
CA LYS A 621 -21.36 -23.31 -0.25
C LYS A 621 -21.87 -22.08 0.52
N THR A 622 -21.52 -21.91 1.78
CA THR A 622 -21.75 -20.68 2.56
C THR A 622 -20.59 -19.71 2.47
N PHE A 623 -19.49 -20.13 1.80
CA PHE A 623 -18.25 -19.36 1.62
C PHE A 623 -17.59 -18.97 2.95
N SER A 624 -17.67 -19.85 3.91
CA SER A 624 -17.07 -19.66 5.24
C SER A 624 -15.84 -20.56 5.46
#